data_5b1cf2aabdfd10af172ba39641b88c97
#
_entry.id   5b1cf2aabdfd10af172ba39641b88c97
#
_cell.length_a   1.000
_cell.length_b   1.000
_cell.length_c   1.000
_cell.angle_alpha   90.00
_cell.angle_beta   90.00
_cell.angle_gamma   90.00
#
_symmetry.space_group_name_H-M   'P 1'
#
loop_
_entity.id
_entity.type
_entity.pdbx_description
1 polymer ?
#
loop_
_entity_poly.entity_id
_entity_poly.type
_entity_poly.pdbx_seq_one_letter_code
_entity_poly.pdbx_strand_id
1 'polypeptide(L)'
;VSKEVIHLGILGLGVVGSGTVEVLRRNRDSIERKIGARLEIRRIAVRDVNKPRRVPVDRSLLTNDAYEVIDDPQVDIVVELIGGVHPAKEYVLRALENGKPVVSANKELLAKEGADIMMAAGRCHLDFAFEGSVGGGIPIIQPMKNALAGNRIERVMGIVNGTTNYILTKMAEEGTDFDQALKEAQAQGYAEADPSADVNGHDAQYKIAILASIAFTARVKVDDVYCEGITRITRTDMEWANRLGYAIKLVAIAQEVSAKAVQVRVHPALLPLSHPLASVRDVYNAILVRGDAVGDVMFYGRGAGSLPTGSAVVGDIIDVSRNLLFGSSGRVGCTCFDQRYVIPIEQVETSYYVRMRVQDRPNVLAQVAGVFGIHNISISSVVQRQINPQEAEIIWITHRTQEGAIRHATAEIRRLPVVMDVCNTIRVEE
;
A
#
# COMPACT_ATOMS: atom_id res chain seq x y z
N VAL A 1 7.76 37.58 16.40
CA VAL A 1 6.35 37.64 16.83
C VAL A 1 5.74 36.30 16.43
N SER A 2 5.34 35.48 17.40
CA SER A 2 4.67 34.22 17.12
C SER A 2 3.37 34.50 16.39
N LYS A 3 3.13 33.85 15.26
CA LYS A 3 1.89 33.98 14.51
C LYS A 3 0.72 33.43 15.32
N GLU A 4 -0.33 34.24 15.51
CA GLU A 4 -1.49 33.86 16.36
C GLU A 4 -2.47 32.93 15.62
N VAL A 5 -2.52 33.06 14.28
CA VAL A 5 -3.44 32.30 13.41
C VAL A 5 -2.68 31.73 12.22
N ILE A 6 -2.88 30.46 11.95
CA ILE A 6 -2.38 29.74 10.76
C ILE A 6 -3.57 29.51 9.84
N HIS A 7 -3.46 29.95 8.60
CA HIS A 7 -4.50 29.81 7.58
C HIS A 7 -4.22 28.65 6.64
N LEU A 8 -5.21 27.78 6.49
CA LEU A 8 -5.17 26.61 5.62
C LEU A 8 -5.88 26.92 4.29
N GLY A 9 -5.23 26.59 3.19
CA GLY A 9 -5.84 26.48 1.86
C GLY A 9 -6.00 25.02 1.50
N ILE A 10 -7.23 24.57 1.19
CA ILE A 10 -7.52 23.16 0.91
C ILE A 10 -7.84 22.99 -0.57
N LEU A 11 -7.18 22.05 -1.23
CA LEU A 11 -7.46 21.63 -2.60
C LEU A 11 -8.18 20.29 -2.57
N GLY A 12 -9.49 20.31 -2.79
CA GLY A 12 -10.34 19.11 -2.78
C GLY A 12 -11.13 18.91 -1.48
N LEU A 13 -12.46 18.74 -1.63
CA LEU A 13 -13.40 18.45 -0.55
C LEU A 13 -14.18 17.15 -0.86
N GLY A 14 -13.43 16.12 -1.26
CA GLY A 14 -13.93 14.77 -1.48
C GLY A 14 -14.06 13.98 -0.16
N VAL A 15 -13.84 12.67 -0.21
CA VAL A 15 -13.92 11.79 0.97
C VAL A 15 -12.89 12.21 2.03
N VAL A 16 -11.62 12.35 1.64
CA VAL A 16 -10.52 12.70 2.56
C VAL A 16 -10.64 14.15 3.02
N GLY A 17 -10.86 15.11 2.10
CA GLY A 17 -11.02 16.52 2.46
C GLY A 17 -12.16 16.77 3.43
N SER A 18 -13.32 16.13 3.23
CA SER A 18 -14.42 16.18 4.18
C SER A 18 -14.05 15.61 5.55
N GLY A 19 -13.29 14.50 5.57
CA GLY A 19 -12.79 13.93 6.83
C GLY A 19 -11.81 14.85 7.53
N THR A 20 -10.90 15.48 6.80
CA THR A 20 -9.95 16.46 7.33
C THR A 20 -10.65 17.66 7.99
N VAL A 21 -11.62 18.26 7.28
CA VAL A 21 -12.42 19.37 7.82
C VAL A 21 -13.20 18.94 9.06
N GLU A 22 -13.77 17.75 9.03
CA GLU A 22 -14.52 17.22 10.17
C GLU A 22 -13.65 16.96 11.40
N VAL A 23 -12.44 16.41 11.23
CA VAL A 23 -11.49 16.20 12.33
C VAL A 23 -11.02 17.54 12.91
N LEU A 24 -10.68 18.52 12.05
CA LEU A 24 -10.33 19.87 12.47
C LEU A 24 -11.45 20.50 13.30
N ARG A 25 -12.71 20.39 12.84
CA ARG A 25 -13.87 20.94 13.52
C ARG A 25 -14.12 20.29 14.88
N ARG A 26 -14.11 18.93 14.94
CA ARG A 26 -14.40 18.15 16.15
C ARG A 26 -13.38 18.38 17.26
N ASN A 27 -12.11 18.48 16.89
CA ASN A 27 -10.99 18.49 17.82
C ASN A 27 -10.30 19.85 17.91
N ARG A 28 -10.97 20.92 17.47
CA ARG A 28 -10.42 22.28 17.34
C ARG A 28 -9.60 22.72 18.54
N ASP A 29 -10.21 22.79 19.73
CA ASP A 29 -9.57 23.30 20.93
C ASP A 29 -8.34 22.47 21.34
N SER A 30 -8.39 21.15 21.15
CA SER A 30 -7.25 20.27 21.43
C SER A 30 -6.12 20.50 20.45
N ILE A 31 -6.44 20.67 19.16
CA ILE A 31 -5.47 20.88 18.08
C ILE A 31 -4.78 22.23 18.29
N GLU A 32 -5.55 23.32 18.49
CA GLU A 32 -5.03 24.67 18.69
C GLU A 32 -4.10 24.74 19.92
N ARG A 33 -4.46 24.07 21.03
CA ARG A 33 -3.59 23.97 22.20
C ARG A 33 -2.29 23.23 21.92
N LYS A 34 -2.32 22.19 21.07
CA LYS A 34 -1.13 21.41 20.70
C LYS A 34 -0.20 22.19 19.76
N ILE A 35 -0.74 23.05 18.94
CA ILE A 35 0.01 23.90 18.01
C ILE A 35 0.55 25.14 18.71
N GLY A 36 -0.23 25.74 19.60
CA GLY A 36 0.04 27.03 20.22
C GLY A 36 -0.45 28.23 19.39
N ALA A 37 -1.31 27.99 18.40
CA ALA A 37 -1.95 29.01 17.57
C ALA A 37 -3.31 28.51 17.09
N ARG A 38 -4.18 29.42 16.65
CA ARG A 38 -5.46 29.07 16.02
C ARG A 38 -5.24 28.52 14.62
N LEU A 39 -6.10 27.59 14.19
CA LEU A 39 -6.16 27.08 12.83
C LEU A 39 -7.45 27.54 12.16
N GLU A 40 -7.35 28.21 11.02
CA GLU A 40 -8.51 28.66 10.26
C GLU A 40 -8.41 28.21 8.80
N ILE A 41 -9.52 27.66 8.28
CA ILE A 41 -9.64 27.35 6.86
C ILE A 41 -9.97 28.65 6.13
N ARG A 42 -9.03 29.10 5.32
CA ARG A 42 -9.14 30.37 4.58
C ARG A 42 -9.93 30.21 3.30
N ARG A 43 -9.64 29.14 2.53
CA ARG A 43 -10.29 28.89 1.25
C ARG A 43 -10.21 27.40 0.89
N ILE A 44 -11.20 26.91 0.13
CA ILE A 44 -11.28 25.52 -0.32
C ILE A 44 -11.57 25.50 -1.82
N ALA A 45 -10.67 24.96 -2.63
CA ALA A 45 -10.91 24.74 -4.05
C ALA A 45 -11.62 23.41 -4.30
N VAL A 46 -12.68 23.48 -5.11
CA VAL A 46 -13.51 22.31 -5.48
C VAL A 46 -13.95 22.43 -6.95
N ARG A 47 -14.17 21.31 -7.63
CA ARG A 47 -14.62 21.31 -9.04
C ARG A 47 -15.99 21.99 -9.24
N ASP A 48 -16.89 21.78 -8.30
CA ASP A 48 -18.25 22.31 -8.36
C ASP A 48 -18.63 22.84 -6.97
N VAL A 49 -18.80 24.15 -6.87
CA VAL A 49 -19.13 24.87 -5.64
C VAL A 49 -20.59 24.64 -5.20
N ASN A 50 -21.46 24.20 -6.10
CA ASN A 50 -22.88 23.97 -5.82
C ASN A 50 -23.19 22.55 -5.34
N LYS A 51 -22.27 21.60 -5.52
CA LYS A 51 -22.46 20.23 -5.10
C LYS A 51 -22.64 20.14 -3.58
N PRO A 52 -23.65 19.41 -3.07
CA PRO A 52 -23.82 19.16 -1.63
C PRO A 52 -22.55 18.54 -1.02
N ARG A 53 -22.19 19.00 0.17
CA ARG A 53 -20.98 18.54 0.87
C ARG A 53 -21.32 17.57 2.00
N ARG A 54 -20.41 16.65 2.26
CA ARG A 54 -20.53 15.67 3.35
C ARG A 54 -20.27 16.26 4.73
N VAL A 55 -19.71 17.45 4.79
CA VAL A 55 -19.36 18.18 6.02
C VAL A 55 -19.87 19.61 5.91
N PRO A 56 -20.35 20.22 7.00
CA PRO A 56 -20.73 21.63 7.00
C PRO A 56 -19.53 22.52 6.73
N VAL A 57 -19.61 23.35 5.68
CA VAL A 57 -18.64 24.40 5.34
C VAL A 57 -19.38 25.65 4.91
N ASP A 58 -18.84 26.80 5.26
CA ASP A 58 -19.34 28.07 4.75
C ASP A 58 -19.09 28.15 3.23
N ARG A 59 -20.13 28.39 2.47
CA ARG A 59 -20.04 28.49 1.00
C ARG A 59 -19.13 29.63 0.53
N SER A 60 -18.97 30.67 1.32
CA SER A 60 -18.06 31.79 1.01
C SER A 60 -16.58 31.38 0.96
N LEU A 61 -16.23 30.23 1.58
CA LEU A 61 -14.88 29.66 1.53
C LEU A 61 -14.62 28.85 0.26
N LEU A 62 -15.67 28.49 -0.51
CA LEU A 62 -15.56 27.63 -1.67
C LEU A 62 -15.21 28.43 -2.93
N THR A 63 -14.26 27.92 -3.70
CA THR A 63 -13.93 28.41 -5.05
C THR A 63 -13.79 27.26 -6.03
N ASN A 64 -13.95 27.50 -7.33
CA ASN A 64 -13.64 26.54 -8.38
C ASN A 64 -12.25 26.79 -9.01
N ASP A 65 -11.54 27.80 -8.56
CA ASP A 65 -10.18 28.12 -8.99
C ASP A 65 -9.17 27.74 -7.88
N ALA A 66 -8.32 26.75 -8.15
CA ALA A 66 -7.27 26.35 -7.22
C ALA A 66 -6.20 27.44 -7.02
N TYR A 67 -5.97 28.28 -8.01
CA TYR A 67 -4.99 29.36 -7.90
C TYR A 67 -5.42 30.44 -6.93
N GLU A 68 -6.72 30.70 -6.75
CA GLU A 68 -7.19 31.59 -5.68
C GLU A 68 -6.82 31.08 -4.27
N VAL A 69 -6.56 29.79 -4.10
CA VAL A 69 -6.07 29.18 -2.85
C VAL A 69 -4.55 29.27 -2.77
N ILE A 70 -3.88 28.87 -3.85
CA ILE A 70 -2.42 28.72 -3.88
C ILE A 70 -1.73 30.08 -3.86
N ASP A 71 -2.28 31.07 -4.54
CA ASP A 71 -1.70 32.41 -4.68
C ASP A 71 -2.16 33.40 -3.61
N ASP A 72 -3.16 33.05 -2.76
CA ASP A 72 -3.60 33.92 -1.65
C ASP A 72 -2.44 34.11 -0.65
N PRO A 73 -1.91 35.33 -0.48
CA PRO A 73 -0.77 35.60 0.40
C PRO A 73 -1.09 35.35 1.88
N GLN A 74 -2.35 35.20 2.24
CA GLN A 74 -2.77 34.88 3.61
C GLN A 74 -2.85 33.39 3.90
N VAL A 75 -2.76 32.52 2.89
CA VAL A 75 -2.68 31.07 3.08
C VAL A 75 -1.27 30.69 3.49
N ASP A 76 -1.13 29.99 4.60
CA ASP A 76 0.15 29.57 5.18
C ASP A 76 0.53 28.13 4.79
N ILE A 77 -0.44 27.25 4.71
CA ILE A 77 -0.27 25.83 4.40
C ILE A 77 -1.27 25.45 3.32
N VAL A 78 -0.80 24.79 2.27
CA VAL A 78 -1.66 24.19 1.24
C VAL A 78 -1.86 22.71 1.54
N VAL A 79 -3.13 22.27 1.54
CA VAL A 79 -3.51 20.87 1.79
C VAL A 79 -4.08 20.28 0.51
N GLU A 80 -3.31 19.44 -0.21
CA GLU A 80 -3.68 18.84 -1.49
C GLU A 80 -4.36 17.47 -1.27
N LEU A 81 -5.64 17.37 -1.67
CA LEU A 81 -6.51 16.20 -1.49
C LEU A 81 -7.37 15.93 -2.75
N ILE A 82 -6.86 16.27 -3.94
CA ILE A 82 -7.62 16.14 -5.19
C ILE A 82 -7.41 14.80 -5.89
N GLY A 83 -6.25 14.16 -5.67
CA GLY A 83 -5.89 12.89 -6.32
C GLY A 83 -5.46 13.05 -7.79
N GLY A 84 -4.87 11.98 -8.35
CA GLY A 84 -4.28 11.99 -9.69
C GLY A 84 -2.92 12.71 -9.73
N VAL A 85 -2.26 12.70 -10.88
CA VAL A 85 -0.95 13.37 -11.05
C VAL A 85 -1.14 14.81 -11.50
N HIS A 86 -1.94 15.03 -12.52
CA HIS A 86 -2.25 16.34 -13.07
C HIS A 86 -3.69 16.73 -12.75
N PRO A 87 -3.95 17.95 -12.32
CA PRO A 87 -3.05 19.09 -12.11
C PRO A 87 -2.41 19.16 -10.71
N ALA A 88 -2.43 18.08 -9.91
CA ALA A 88 -1.94 18.10 -8.53
C ALA A 88 -0.45 18.47 -8.45
N LYS A 89 0.39 17.93 -9.38
CA LYS A 89 1.83 18.26 -9.46
C LYS A 89 2.05 19.76 -9.61
N GLU A 90 1.37 20.38 -10.57
CA GLU A 90 1.50 21.81 -10.86
C GLU A 90 1.08 22.66 -9.65
N TYR A 91 0.01 22.29 -8.99
CA TYR A 91 -0.49 22.99 -7.80
C TYR A 91 0.49 22.89 -6.63
N VAL A 92 1.03 21.70 -6.39
CA VAL A 92 2.00 21.48 -5.32
C VAL A 92 3.29 22.27 -5.59
N LEU A 93 3.84 22.19 -6.81
CA LEU A 93 5.07 22.91 -7.16
C LEU A 93 4.87 24.42 -7.02
N ARG A 94 3.74 24.98 -7.49
CA ARG A 94 3.46 26.41 -7.35
C ARG A 94 3.27 26.82 -5.88
N ALA A 95 2.64 25.98 -5.06
CA ALA A 95 2.52 26.28 -3.62
C ALA A 95 3.91 26.39 -2.96
N LEU A 96 4.82 25.45 -3.27
CA LEU A 96 6.20 25.47 -2.78
C LEU A 96 6.97 26.70 -3.30
N GLU A 97 6.82 27.07 -4.57
CA GLU A 97 7.41 28.28 -5.16
C GLU A 97 6.90 29.56 -4.50
N ASN A 98 5.64 29.57 -4.06
CA ASN A 98 5.04 30.68 -3.30
C ASN A 98 5.45 30.68 -1.81
N GLY A 99 6.40 29.83 -1.39
CA GLY A 99 6.87 29.76 -0.02
C GLY A 99 5.91 29.06 0.96
N LYS A 100 4.98 28.23 0.45
CA LYS A 100 3.96 27.55 1.27
C LYS A 100 4.29 26.08 1.40
N PRO A 101 4.45 25.56 2.63
CA PRO A 101 4.54 24.13 2.86
C PRO A 101 3.25 23.44 2.43
N VAL A 102 3.39 22.15 2.07
CA VAL A 102 2.29 21.35 1.53
C VAL A 102 2.07 20.10 2.36
N VAL A 103 0.80 19.79 2.59
CA VAL A 103 0.34 18.50 3.13
C VAL A 103 -0.46 17.79 2.05
N SER A 104 -0.15 16.53 1.74
CA SER A 104 -0.83 15.74 0.71
C SER A 104 -1.20 14.34 1.17
N ALA A 105 -2.27 13.77 0.62
CA ALA A 105 -2.63 12.37 0.76
C ALA A 105 -2.62 11.63 -0.59
N ASN A 106 -1.98 12.19 -1.60
CA ASN A 106 -2.02 11.74 -2.99
C ASN A 106 -0.91 10.72 -3.28
N LYS A 107 -1.21 9.44 -3.03
CA LYS A 107 -0.26 8.35 -3.24
C LYS A 107 0.24 8.22 -4.68
N GLU A 108 -0.64 8.49 -5.67
CA GLU A 108 -0.28 8.37 -7.08
C GLU A 108 0.73 9.44 -7.49
N LEU A 109 0.49 10.66 -7.07
CA LEU A 109 1.41 11.79 -7.27
C LEU A 109 2.79 11.48 -6.67
N LEU A 110 2.81 11.00 -5.44
CA LEU A 110 4.06 10.67 -4.73
C LEU A 110 4.82 9.51 -5.35
N ALA A 111 4.12 8.46 -5.73
CA ALA A 111 4.75 7.29 -6.32
C ALA A 111 5.36 7.57 -7.69
N LYS A 112 4.73 8.45 -8.50
CA LYS A 112 5.18 8.79 -9.86
C LYS A 112 6.13 9.99 -9.87
N GLU A 113 5.80 11.06 -9.13
CA GLU A 113 6.44 12.37 -9.23
C GLU A 113 7.05 12.86 -7.91
N GLY A 114 7.07 12.01 -6.89
CA GLY A 114 7.52 12.39 -5.54
C GLY A 114 8.95 12.94 -5.48
N ALA A 115 9.86 12.47 -6.35
CA ALA A 115 11.22 12.99 -6.40
C ALA A 115 11.28 14.48 -6.77
N ASP A 116 10.54 14.90 -7.80
CA ASP A 116 10.52 16.30 -8.24
C ASP A 116 9.94 17.21 -7.14
N ILE A 117 8.86 16.74 -6.50
CA ILE A 117 8.22 17.46 -5.40
C ILE A 117 9.15 17.59 -4.19
N MET A 118 9.78 16.49 -3.78
CA MET A 118 10.70 16.51 -2.64
C MET A 118 11.94 17.36 -2.92
N MET A 119 12.45 17.36 -4.16
CA MET A 119 13.53 18.27 -4.56
C MET A 119 13.09 19.73 -4.53
N ALA A 120 11.89 20.04 -4.98
CA ALA A 120 11.33 21.39 -4.92
C ALA A 120 11.17 21.87 -3.47
N ALA A 121 10.57 21.03 -2.60
CA ALA A 121 10.44 21.32 -1.18
C ALA A 121 11.80 21.58 -0.51
N GLY A 122 12.80 20.74 -0.81
CA GLY A 122 14.17 20.90 -0.30
C GLY A 122 14.84 22.19 -0.75
N ARG A 123 14.69 22.59 -2.03
CA ARG A 123 15.23 23.86 -2.55
C ARG A 123 14.59 25.08 -1.88
N CYS A 124 13.30 24.99 -1.57
CA CYS A 124 12.56 26.06 -0.90
C CYS A 124 12.71 26.04 0.63
N HIS A 125 13.37 25.04 1.21
CA HIS A 125 13.45 24.80 2.67
C HIS A 125 12.06 24.73 3.33
N LEU A 126 11.11 24.05 2.66
CA LEU A 126 9.72 23.91 3.11
C LEU A 126 9.40 22.46 3.44
N ASP A 127 8.42 22.29 4.31
CA ASP A 127 7.88 20.96 4.60
C ASP A 127 6.98 20.48 3.46
N PHE A 128 7.13 19.20 3.12
CA PHE A 128 6.17 18.44 2.34
C PHE A 128 5.82 17.18 3.13
N ALA A 129 4.63 17.16 3.73
CA ALA A 129 4.15 16.08 4.59
C ALA A 129 3.08 15.24 3.87
N PHE A 130 3.09 13.91 4.07
CA PHE A 130 2.26 13.00 3.26
C PHE A 130 1.86 11.70 3.99
N GLU A 131 1.65 11.77 5.30
CA GLU A 131 1.23 10.61 6.11
C GLU A 131 -0.05 9.96 5.57
N GLY A 132 -1.02 10.79 5.10
CA GLY A 132 -2.27 10.32 4.53
C GLY A 132 -2.16 9.53 3.21
N SER A 133 -0.99 9.47 2.59
CA SER A 133 -0.78 8.79 1.30
C SER A 133 -0.68 7.26 1.42
N VAL A 134 -0.22 6.73 2.55
CA VAL A 134 -0.05 5.30 2.79
C VAL A 134 -0.66 4.91 4.13
N GLY A 135 -1.42 3.81 4.15
CA GLY A 135 -1.97 3.26 5.39
C GLY A 135 -3.16 4.03 5.97
N GLY A 136 -3.65 5.07 5.30
CA GLY A 136 -4.83 5.84 5.72
C GLY A 136 -4.68 6.42 7.11
N GLY A 137 -5.30 5.80 8.13
CA GLY A 137 -5.20 6.21 9.52
C GLY A 137 -4.04 5.57 10.29
N ILE A 138 -3.26 4.70 9.65
CA ILE A 138 -2.09 4.05 10.26
C ILE A 138 -0.90 5.00 10.16
N PRO A 139 -0.30 5.45 11.26
CA PRO A 139 0.91 6.27 11.20
C PRO A 139 2.09 5.39 10.80
N ILE A 140 2.68 5.63 9.63
CA ILE A 140 3.80 4.86 9.11
C ILE A 140 4.93 5.71 8.54
N ILE A 141 4.61 6.79 7.81
CA ILE A 141 5.63 7.65 7.20
C ILE A 141 6.45 8.37 8.26
N GLN A 142 5.79 9.05 9.19
CA GLN A 142 6.46 9.75 10.29
C GLN A 142 7.24 8.80 11.22
N PRO A 143 6.69 7.66 11.66
CA PRO A 143 7.48 6.68 12.39
C PRO A 143 8.73 6.20 11.67
N MET A 144 8.65 5.89 10.38
CA MET A 144 9.82 5.47 9.60
C MET A 144 10.87 6.58 9.47
N LYS A 145 10.44 7.83 9.26
CA LYS A 145 11.35 8.97 9.08
C LYS A 145 11.95 9.50 10.39
N ASN A 146 11.29 9.28 11.53
CA ASN A 146 11.68 9.85 12.81
C ASN A 146 11.95 8.76 13.87
N ALA A 147 10.94 8.03 14.33
CA ALA A 147 11.08 7.11 15.46
C ALA A 147 11.97 5.90 15.14
N LEU A 148 11.93 5.41 13.90
CA LEU A 148 12.72 4.28 13.43
C LEU A 148 14.00 4.71 12.70
N ALA A 149 14.29 6.00 12.58
CA ALA A 149 15.43 6.54 11.82
C ALA A 149 16.81 6.06 12.31
N GLY A 150 16.89 5.62 13.56
CA GLY A 150 18.11 5.03 14.13
C GLY A 150 18.37 3.58 13.70
N ASN A 151 17.46 2.96 12.93
CA ASN A 151 17.59 1.58 12.48
C ASN A 151 17.90 1.52 10.98
N ARG A 152 18.65 0.51 10.58
CA ARG A 152 18.64 0.05 9.19
C ARG A 152 17.41 -0.81 8.99
N ILE A 153 16.50 -0.35 8.13
CA ILE A 153 15.29 -1.11 7.81
C ILE A 153 15.66 -2.24 6.86
N GLU A 154 15.39 -3.46 7.27
CA GLU A 154 15.69 -4.68 6.52
C GLU A 154 14.51 -5.16 5.67
N ARG A 155 13.29 -5.01 6.20
CA ARG A 155 12.07 -5.46 5.51
C ARG A 155 10.88 -4.57 5.90
N VAL A 156 10.05 -4.27 4.91
CA VAL A 156 8.68 -3.76 5.10
C VAL A 156 7.74 -4.74 4.43
N MET A 157 6.75 -5.24 5.15
CA MET A 157 5.75 -6.16 4.61
C MET A 157 4.38 -5.73 5.10
N GLY A 158 3.38 -5.64 4.22
CA GLY A 158 2.08 -5.14 4.66
C GLY A 158 0.90 -5.66 3.86
N ILE A 159 -0.23 -5.69 4.54
CA ILE A 159 -1.57 -5.72 3.94
C ILE A 159 -2.01 -4.27 3.88
N VAL A 160 -1.92 -3.66 2.70
CA VAL A 160 -2.08 -2.20 2.52
C VAL A 160 -3.29 -1.81 1.66
N ASN A 161 -4.12 -2.80 1.30
CA ASN A 161 -5.37 -2.59 0.57
C ASN A 161 -6.52 -3.29 1.31
N GLY A 162 -7.48 -2.52 1.80
CA GLY A 162 -8.61 -3.02 2.59
C GLY A 162 -9.62 -3.80 1.75
N THR A 163 -9.83 -3.42 0.49
CA THR A 163 -10.77 -4.08 -0.43
C THR A 163 -10.36 -5.53 -0.68
N THR A 164 -9.12 -5.75 -1.07
CA THR A 164 -8.59 -7.10 -1.33
C THR A 164 -8.52 -7.95 -0.07
N ASN A 165 -8.17 -7.34 1.07
CA ASN A 165 -8.15 -8.09 2.33
C ASN A 165 -9.57 -8.50 2.76
N TYR A 166 -10.58 -7.64 2.56
CA TYR A 166 -11.98 -7.99 2.79
C TYR A 166 -12.42 -9.17 1.91
N ILE A 167 -12.17 -9.10 0.59
CA ILE A 167 -12.51 -10.16 -0.36
C ILE A 167 -11.87 -11.49 0.06
N LEU A 168 -10.55 -11.51 0.31
CA LEU A 168 -9.84 -12.73 0.72
C LEU A 168 -10.31 -13.26 2.09
N THR A 169 -10.70 -12.36 3.02
CA THR A 169 -11.29 -12.76 4.31
C THR A 169 -12.62 -13.47 4.10
N LYS A 170 -13.51 -12.90 3.28
CA LYS A 170 -14.82 -13.51 2.96
C LYS A 170 -14.68 -14.87 2.26
N MET A 171 -13.79 -14.97 1.29
CA MET A 171 -13.48 -16.24 0.63
C MET A 171 -13.00 -17.31 1.62
N ALA A 172 -12.15 -16.91 2.58
CA ALA A 172 -11.59 -17.85 3.56
C ALA A 172 -12.60 -18.29 4.64
N GLU A 173 -13.40 -17.35 5.16
CA GLU A 173 -14.29 -17.60 6.31
C GLU A 173 -15.68 -18.15 5.90
N GLU A 174 -16.21 -17.65 4.80
CA GLU A 174 -17.56 -18.02 4.32
C GLU A 174 -17.51 -19.02 3.15
N GLY A 175 -16.34 -19.31 2.60
CA GLY A 175 -16.19 -20.23 1.47
C GLY A 175 -16.85 -19.70 0.19
N THR A 176 -16.97 -18.38 0.04
CA THR A 176 -17.52 -17.75 -1.15
C THR A 176 -16.50 -17.70 -2.28
N ASP A 177 -16.99 -17.61 -3.53
CA ASP A 177 -16.13 -17.36 -4.68
C ASP A 177 -15.73 -15.88 -4.77
N PHE A 178 -14.65 -15.60 -5.50
CA PHE A 178 -14.12 -14.24 -5.69
C PHE A 178 -15.18 -13.25 -6.19
N ASP A 179 -15.98 -13.62 -7.21
CA ASP A 179 -16.99 -12.73 -7.80
C ASP A 179 -18.10 -12.38 -6.81
N GLN A 180 -18.51 -13.32 -5.96
CA GLN A 180 -19.50 -13.08 -4.92
C GLN A 180 -18.94 -12.16 -3.85
N ALA A 181 -17.74 -12.43 -3.34
CA ALA A 181 -17.08 -11.60 -2.34
C ALA A 181 -16.84 -10.17 -2.84
N LEU A 182 -16.49 -10.00 -4.13
CA LEU A 182 -16.36 -8.69 -4.76
C LEU A 182 -17.67 -7.92 -4.82
N LYS A 183 -18.79 -8.58 -5.23
CA LYS A 183 -20.12 -7.95 -5.25
C LYS A 183 -20.55 -7.49 -3.86
N GLU A 184 -20.26 -8.27 -2.83
CA GLU A 184 -20.54 -7.88 -1.45
C GLU A 184 -19.69 -6.68 -1.01
N ALA A 185 -18.40 -6.65 -1.37
CA ALA A 185 -17.53 -5.51 -1.12
C ALA A 185 -18.06 -4.23 -1.78
N GLN A 186 -18.57 -4.33 -3.01
CA GLN A 186 -19.18 -3.21 -3.72
C GLN A 186 -20.50 -2.75 -3.06
N ALA A 187 -21.35 -3.68 -2.66
CA ALA A 187 -22.61 -3.37 -1.99
C ALA A 187 -22.41 -2.67 -0.63
N GLN A 188 -21.33 -3.00 0.08
CA GLN A 188 -20.95 -2.36 1.34
C GLN A 188 -20.12 -1.08 1.15
N GLY A 189 -19.78 -0.71 -0.08
CA GLY A 189 -18.99 0.48 -0.39
C GLY A 189 -17.50 0.34 -0.08
N TYR A 190 -16.98 -0.88 0.08
CA TYR A 190 -15.55 -1.16 0.25
C TYR A 190 -14.82 -1.26 -1.09
N ALA A 191 -15.52 -1.58 -2.18
CA ALA A 191 -15.02 -1.54 -3.54
C ALA A 191 -15.83 -0.54 -4.38
N GLU A 192 -15.14 0.15 -5.29
CA GLU A 192 -15.78 1.02 -6.28
C GLU A 192 -16.41 0.20 -7.42
N ALA A 193 -17.17 0.87 -8.30
CA ALA A 193 -17.77 0.23 -9.47
C ALA A 193 -16.70 -0.38 -10.41
N ASP A 194 -15.56 0.31 -10.56
CA ASP A 194 -14.36 -0.25 -11.18
C ASP A 194 -13.32 -0.55 -10.07
N PRO A 195 -13.21 -1.82 -9.65
CA PRO A 195 -12.31 -2.23 -8.58
C PRO A 195 -10.91 -2.61 -9.08
N SER A 196 -10.60 -2.41 -10.37
CA SER A 196 -9.40 -2.94 -11.04
C SER A 196 -8.11 -2.48 -10.36
N ALA A 197 -8.02 -1.25 -9.89
CA ALA A 197 -6.85 -0.74 -9.18
C ALA A 197 -6.58 -1.51 -7.88
N ASP A 198 -7.62 -1.97 -7.19
CA ASP A 198 -7.52 -2.76 -5.96
C ASP A 198 -7.20 -4.22 -6.29
N VAL A 199 -8.08 -4.90 -7.06
CA VAL A 199 -7.99 -6.35 -7.26
C VAL A 199 -6.78 -6.78 -8.08
N ASN A 200 -6.23 -5.90 -8.94
CA ASN A 200 -4.98 -6.14 -9.66
C ASN A 200 -3.72 -5.73 -8.88
N GLY A 201 -3.88 -5.14 -7.67
CA GLY A 201 -2.76 -4.84 -6.78
C GLY A 201 -2.12 -3.46 -6.97
N HIS A 202 -2.57 -2.64 -7.92
CA HIS A 202 -1.94 -1.35 -8.25
C HIS A 202 -1.98 -0.34 -7.11
N ASP A 203 -3.05 -0.32 -6.30
CA ASP A 203 -3.11 0.51 -5.10
C ASP A 203 -2.00 0.14 -4.10
N ALA A 204 -1.79 -1.15 -3.88
CA ALA A 204 -0.71 -1.65 -3.02
C ALA A 204 0.68 -1.39 -3.62
N GLN A 205 0.80 -1.43 -4.95
CA GLN A 205 2.03 -1.15 -5.69
C GLN A 205 2.51 0.30 -5.46
N TYR A 206 1.63 1.30 -5.58
CA TYR A 206 1.98 2.69 -5.26
C TYR A 206 2.46 2.84 -3.82
N LYS A 207 1.74 2.24 -2.88
CA LYS A 207 2.05 2.36 -1.46
C LYS A 207 3.39 1.73 -1.10
N ILE A 208 3.70 0.54 -1.64
CA ILE A 208 4.98 -0.11 -1.33
C ILE A 208 6.17 0.59 -2.01
N ALA A 209 5.99 1.20 -3.18
CA ALA A 209 7.03 2.00 -3.81
C ALA A 209 7.42 3.20 -2.93
N ILE A 210 6.43 3.88 -2.32
CA ILE A 210 6.66 4.97 -1.37
C ILE A 210 7.38 4.45 -0.12
N LEU A 211 6.87 3.38 0.50
CA LEU A 211 7.47 2.80 1.71
C LEU A 211 8.90 2.30 1.48
N ALA A 212 9.14 1.63 0.35
CA ALA A 212 10.48 1.15 -0.03
C ALA A 212 11.47 2.30 -0.22
N SER A 213 11.01 3.39 -0.85
CA SER A 213 11.85 4.58 -1.06
C SER A 213 12.30 5.20 0.26
N ILE A 214 11.42 5.22 1.27
CA ILE A 214 11.75 5.72 2.62
C ILE A 214 12.62 4.71 3.37
N ALA A 215 12.23 3.44 3.37
CA ALA A 215 12.91 2.38 4.13
C ALA A 215 14.38 2.20 3.73
N PHE A 216 14.64 2.27 2.42
CA PHE A 216 15.98 1.99 1.88
C PHE A 216 16.74 3.23 1.44
N THR A 217 16.26 4.40 1.79
CA THR A 217 16.86 5.71 1.42
C THR A 217 17.17 5.83 -0.07
N ALA A 218 16.40 5.15 -0.92
CA ALA A 218 16.62 5.03 -2.35
C ALA A 218 15.32 5.27 -3.13
N ARG A 219 15.42 5.80 -4.33
CA ARG A 219 14.23 5.98 -5.18
C ARG A 219 13.81 4.65 -5.81
N VAL A 220 12.64 4.14 -5.42
CA VAL A 220 11.98 2.99 -6.05
C VAL A 220 10.86 3.51 -6.94
N LYS A 221 10.93 3.22 -8.24
CA LYS A 221 9.89 3.58 -9.20
C LYS A 221 8.76 2.55 -9.17
N VAL A 222 7.54 2.99 -9.45
CA VAL A 222 6.38 2.09 -9.52
C VAL A 222 6.58 0.97 -10.54
N ASP A 223 7.15 1.30 -11.71
CA ASP A 223 7.38 0.35 -12.79
C ASP A 223 8.42 -0.74 -12.45
N ASP A 224 9.27 -0.50 -11.45
CA ASP A 224 10.23 -1.49 -10.94
C ASP A 224 9.59 -2.48 -9.95
N VAL A 225 8.36 -2.21 -9.48
CA VAL A 225 7.64 -3.04 -8.52
C VAL A 225 6.86 -4.12 -9.24
N TYR A 226 7.21 -5.39 -9.04
CA TYR A 226 6.38 -6.49 -9.52
C TYR A 226 4.99 -6.44 -8.89
N CYS A 227 3.94 -6.61 -9.71
CA CYS A 227 2.57 -6.54 -9.25
C CYS A 227 1.73 -7.69 -9.81
N GLU A 228 1.08 -8.44 -8.92
CA GLU A 228 0.13 -9.51 -9.22
C GLU A 228 -1.09 -9.37 -8.29
N GLY A 229 -2.30 -9.34 -8.88
CA GLY A 229 -3.55 -9.21 -8.15
C GLY A 229 -4.12 -10.53 -7.64
N ILE A 230 -5.34 -10.46 -7.06
CA ILE A 230 -6.01 -11.59 -6.41
C ILE A 230 -7.03 -12.32 -7.29
N THR A 231 -7.26 -11.87 -8.53
CA THR A 231 -8.34 -12.38 -9.40
C THR A 231 -8.22 -13.85 -9.78
N ARG A 232 -7.03 -14.44 -9.60
CA ARG A 232 -6.77 -15.86 -9.88
C ARG A 232 -6.91 -16.77 -8.65
N ILE A 233 -7.11 -16.19 -7.46
CA ILE A 233 -7.28 -16.96 -6.24
C ILE A 233 -8.67 -17.58 -6.23
N THR A 234 -8.75 -18.88 -6.01
CA THR A 234 -10.01 -19.63 -5.99
C THR A 234 -10.37 -20.06 -4.58
N ARG A 235 -11.66 -20.40 -4.38
CA ARG A 235 -12.13 -21.03 -3.14
C ARG A 235 -11.32 -22.28 -2.79
N THR A 236 -11.00 -23.10 -3.78
CA THR A 236 -10.19 -24.33 -3.56
C THR A 236 -8.79 -24.01 -3.03
N ASP A 237 -8.17 -22.91 -3.49
CA ASP A 237 -6.87 -22.47 -2.96
C ASP A 237 -7.00 -22.06 -1.48
N MET A 238 -8.09 -21.37 -1.09
CA MET A 238 -8.36 -21.03 0.30
C MET A 238 -8.54 -22.25 1.19
N GLU A 239 -9.30 -23.25 0.71
CA GLU A 239 -9.51 -24.51 1.43
C GLU A 239 -8.18 -25.26 1.67
N TRP A 240 -7.32 -25.34 0.64
CA TRP A 240 -6.02 -25.99 0.76
C TRP A 240 -5.05 -25.20 1.63
N ALA A 241 -5.00 -23.89 1.49
CA ALA A 241 -4.17 -23.05 2.34
C ALA A 241 -4.51 -23.27 3.81
N ASN A 242 -5.80 -23.22 4.17
CA ASN A 242 -6.24 -23.45 5.54
C ASN A 242 -5.87 -24.85 6.07
N ARG A 243 -6.07 -25.91 5.27
CA ARG A 243 -5.70 -27.29 5.62
C ARG A 243 -4.19 -27.46 5.86
N LEU A 244 -3.38 -26.69 5.14
CA LEU A 244 -1.92 -26.71 5.25
C LEU A 244 -1.39 -25.77 6.35
N GLY A 245 -2.28 -25.06 7.08
CA GLY A 245 -1.90 -24.14 8.15
C GLY A 245 -1.48 -22.76 7.67
N TYR A 246 -1.99 -22.31 6.51
CA TYR A 246 -1.72 -21.00 5.92
C TYR A 246 -2.99 -20.17 5.72
N ALA A 247 -2.80 -18.85 5.66
CA ALA A 247 -3.79 -17.90 5.16
C ALA A 247 -3.28 -17.26 3.86
N ILE A 248 -4.17 -17.05 2.88
CA ILE A 248 -3.82 -16.31 1.66
C ILE A 248 -4.12 -14.83 1.86
N LYS A 249 -3.12 -13.97 1.63
CA LYS A 249 -3.22 -12.52 1.71
C LYS A 249 -2.59 -11.87 0.49
N LEU A 250 -3.10 -10.69 0.08
CA LEU A 250 -2.36 -9.83 -0.85
C LEU A 250 -1.33 -9.06 -0.03
N VAL A 251 -0.06 -9.32 -0.25
CA VAL A 251 1.03 -8.71 0.48
C VAL A 251 1.84 -7.77 -0.41
N ALA A 252 2.21 -6.64 0.15
CA ALA A 252 3.17 -5.72 -0.42
C ALA A 252 4.48 -5.88 0.38
N ILE A 253 5.57 -6.18 -0.31
CA ILE A 253 6.86 -6.51 0.31
C ILE A 253 7.95 -5.64 -0.28
N ALA A 254 8.75 -5.04 0.57
CA ALA A 254 10.01 -4.41 0.23
C ALA A 254 11.09 -4.95 1.17
N GLN A 255 12.19 -5.46 0.63
CA GLN A 255 13.25 -6.11 1.41
C GLN A 255 14.63 -5.75 0.88
N GLU A 256 15.55 -5.43 1.79
CA GLU A 256 16.95 -5.30 1.47
C GLU A 256 17.57 -6.67 1.17
N VAL A 257 18.25 -6.79 0.04
CA VAL A 257 18.98 -8.01 -0.34
C VAL A 257 20.48 -7.81 -0.10
N SER A 258 20.93 -6.61 -0.37
CA SER A 258 22.30 -6.16 -0.09
C SER A 258 22.35 -4.62 0.02
N ALA A 259 23.48 -4.08 0.40
CA ALA A 259 23.67 -2.62 0.43
C ALA A 259 23.38 -1.91 -0.90
N LYS A 260 23.38 -2.64 -2.03
CA LYS A 260 23.15 -2.08 -3.39
C LYS A 260 21.90 -2.59 -4.07
N ALA A 261 21.16 -3.54 -3.47
CA ALA A 261 20.04 -4.20 -4.11
C ALA A 261 18.86 -4.42 -3.15
N VAL A 262 17.68 -4.18 -3.66
CA VAL A 262 16.40 -4.38 -2.96
C VAL A 262 15.46 -5.20 -3.84
N GLN A 263 14.49 -5.87 -3.23
CA GLN A 263 13.37 -6.49 -3.93
C GLN A 263 12.07 -5.83 -3.48
N VAL A 264 11.23 -5.47 -4.44
CA VAL A 264 9.95 -4.82 -4.15
C VAL A 264 8.85 -5.47 -5.00
N ARG A 265 7.79 -5.95 -4.34
CA ARG A 265 6.74 -6.73 -5.00
C ARG A 265 5.40 -6.67 -4.29
N VAL A 266 4.35 -6.88 -5.05
CA VAL A 266 2.97 -7.06 -4.57
C VAL A 266 2.42 -8.33 -5.20
N HIS A 267 1.94 -9.26 -4.40
CA HIS A 267 1.32 -10.50 -4.90
C HIS A 267 0.51 -11.20 -3.81
N PRO A 268 -0.41 -12.10 -4.18
CA PRO A 268 -0.98 -13.06 -3.23
C PRO A 268 0.13 -13.96 -2.65
N ALA A 269 0.05 -14.23 -1.36
CA ALA A 269 0.98 -15.14 -0.69
C ALA A 269 0.27 -15.99 0.36
N LEU A 270 0.75 -17.22 0.54
CA LEU A 270 0.46 -18.05 1.69
C LEU A 270 1.33 -17.56 2.85
N LEU A 271 0.69 -17.16 3.95
CA LEU A 271 1.33 -16.83 5.22
C LEU A 271 1.02 -17.92 6.24
N PRO A 272 2.01 -18.43 6.96
CA PRO A 272 1.74 -19.33 8.11
C PRO A 272 0.73 -18.69 9.06
N LEU A 273 -0.18 -19.46 9.64
CA LEU A 273 -1.18 -18.90 10.58
C LEU A 273 -0.53 -18.26 11.83
N SER A 274 0.72 -18.60 12.12
CA SER A 274 1.53 -17.97 13.17
C SER A 274 2.08 -16.58 12.78
N HIS A 275 2.08 -16.23 11.47
CA HIS A 275 2.58 -14.95 11.01
C HIS A 275 1.63 -13.81 11.43
N PRO A 276 2.11 -12.68 12.01
CA PRO A 276 1.24 -11.60 12.50
C PRO A 276 0.24 -11.08 11.46
N LEU A 277 0.66 -10.96 10.20
CA LEU A 277 -0.22 -10.48 9.13
C LEU A 277 -1.33 -11.49 8.75
N ALA A 278 -1.19 -12.78 9.06
CA ALA A 278 -2.22 -13.77 8.76
C ALA A 278 -3.53 -13.48 9.53
N SER A 279 -3.44 -12.89 10.71
CA SER A 279 -4.58 -12.55 11.56
C SER A 279 -5.33 -11.28 11.16
N VAL A 280 -4.81 -10.49 10.21
CA VAL A 280 -5.43 -9.24 9.75
C VAL A 280 -6.64 -9.55 8.86
N ARG A 281 -7.83 -9.14 9.28
CA ARG A 281 -9.10 -9.49 8.62
C ARG A 281 -9.85 -8.27 8.12
N ASP A 282 -10.89 -8.52 7.34
CA ASP A 282 -11.82 -7.52 6.82
C ASP A 282 -11.11 -6.37 6.09
N VAL A 283 -11.56 -5.14 6.33
CA VAL A 283 -11.01 -3.91 5.73
C VAL A 283 -9.78 -3.38 6.44
N TYR A 284 -9.30 -4.10 7.46
CA TYR A 284 -8.12 -3.65 8.21
C TYR A 284 -6.82 -3.87 7.44
N ASN A 285 -5.89 -2.97 7.68
CA ASN A 285 -4.54 -3.02 7.13
C ASN A 285 -3.54 -3.19 8.27
N ALA A 286 -2.37 -3.72 7.92
CA ALA A 286 -1.22 -3.77 8.83
C ALA A 286 0.07 -3.66 8.04
N ILE A 287 1.06 -3.00 8.63
CA ILE A 287 2.39 -2.84 8.06
C ILE A 287 3.39 -3.30 9.11
N LEU A 288 4.15 -4.34 8.79
CA LEU A 288 5.24 -4.89 9.59
C LEU A 288 6.55 -4.29 9.07
N VAL A 289 7.32 -3.70 9.95
CA VAL A 289 8.63 -3.13 9.66
C VAL A 289 9.66 -3.88 10.49
N ARG A 290 10.69 -4.41 9.86
CA ARG A 290 11.84 -5.03 10.53
C ARG A 290 13.04 -4.11 10.45
N GLY A 291 13.57 -3.73 11.59
CA GLY A 291 14.83 -2.99 11.72
C GLY A 291 15.86 -3.83 12.44
N ASP A 292 17.15 -3.58 12.13
CA ASP A 292 18.28 -4.34 12.68
C ASP A 292 18.43 -4.25 14.21
N ALA A 293 18.00 -3.15 14.81
CA ALA A 293 18.08 -2.95 16.25
C ALA A 293 16.75 -3.15 16.96
N VAL A 294 15.63 -2.66 16.36
CA VAL A 294 14.30 -2.71 16.99
C VAL A 294 13.61 -4.07 16.81
N GLY A 295 14.04 -4.87 15.83
CA GLY A 295 13.33 -6.09 15.43
C GLY A 295 12.04 -5.79 14.69
N ASP A 296 11.01 -6.61 14.89
CA ASP A 296 9.72 -6.49 14.22
C ASP A 296 8.79 -5.52 14.96
N VAL A 297 8.29 -4.52 14.26
CA VAL A 297 7.27 -3.57 14.73
C VAL A 297 6.10 -3.61 13.76
N MET A 298 4.88 -3.78 14.27
CA MET A 298 3.67 -3.82 13.45
C MET A 298 2.74 -2.64 13.75
N PHE A 299 2.30 -1.98 12.69
CA PHE A 299 1.30 -0.91 12.72
C PHE A 299 -0.01 -1.45 12.15
N TYR A 300 -1.09 -1.35 12.89
CA TYR A 300 -2.39 -1.93 12.53
C TYR A 300 -3.51 -0.91 12.68
N GLY A 301 -4.45 -0.90 11.74
CA GLY A 301 -5.59 0.00 11.80
C GLY A 301 -6.42 0.03 10.51
N ARG A 302 -7.21 1.09 10.34
CA ARG A 302 -7.99 1.32 9.12
C ARG A 302 -7.10 1.95 8.05
N GLY A 303 -6.91 1.21 6.95
CA GLY A 303 -6.03 1.59 5.84
C GLY A 303 -6.60 2.66 4.90
N ALA A 304 -7.89 3.00 5.02
CA ALA A 304 -8.58 4.01 4.23
C ALA A 304 -9.81 4.53 4.98
N GLY A 305 -10.43 5.57 4.43
CA GLY A 305 -11.67 6.12 4.94
C GLY A 305 -11.60 7.62 5.22
N SER A 306 -12.75 8.26 5.29
CA SER A 306 -12.84 9.72 5.45
C SER A 306 -12.14 10.21 6.72
N LEU A 307 -12.57 9.73 7.89
CA LEU A 307 -12.00 10.15 9.17
C LEU A 307 -10.60 9.58 9.43
N PRO A 308 -10.30 8.28 9.15
CA PRO A 308 -8.96 7.75 9.36
C PRO A 308 -7.89 8.53 8.56
N THR A 309 -8.08 8.68 7.24
CA THR A 309 -7.12 9.43 6.40
C THR A 309 -7.11 10.92 6.76
N GLY A 310 -8.28 11.51 7.04
CA GLY A 310 -8.38 12.88 7.53
C GLY A 310 -7.60 13.10 8.84
N SER A 311 -7.57 12.10 9.72
CA SER A 311 -6.76 12.16 10.96
C SER A 311 -5.25 12.22 10.68
N ALA A 312 -4.75 11.45 9.72
CA ALA A 312 -3.35 11.47 9.30
C ALA A 312 -2.99 12.85 8.69
N VAL A 313 -3.84 13.37 7.79
CA VAL A 313 -3.67 14.71 7.22
C VAL A 313 -3.64 15.80 8.29
N VAL A 314 -4.52 15.71 9.29
CA VAL A 314 -4.52 16.67 10.42
C VAL A 314 -3.26 16.52 11.28
N GLY A 315 -2.74 15.31 11.45
CA GLY A 315 -1.44 15.08 12.09
C GLY A 315 -0.31 15.83 11.39
N ASP A 316 -0.26 15.73 10.07
CA ASP A 316 0.71 16.46 9.23
C ASP A 316 0.51 17.98 9.32
N ILE A 317 -0.75 18.46 9.28
CA ILE A 317 -1.04 19.91 9.45
C ILE A 317 -0.52 20.40 10.81
N ILE A 318 -0.69 19.63 11.89
CA ILE A 318 -0.19 20.01 13.21
C ILE A 318 1.35 20.11 13.21
N ASP A 319 2.04 19.12 12.64
CA ASP A 319 3.51 19.10 12.60
C ASP A 319 4.07 20.25 11.76
N VAL A 320 3.54 20.44 10.55
CA VAL A 320 3.91 21.56 9.68
C VAL A 320 3.62 22.92 10.33
N SER A 321 2.48 23.06 11.03
CA SER A 321 2.14 24.29 11.76
C SER A 321 3.15 24.60 12.85
N ARG A 322 3.59 23.60 13.61
CA ARG A 322 4.65 23.76 14.61
C ARG A 322 5.97 24.18 13.99
N ASN A 323 6.35 23.55 12.88
CA ASN A 323 7.58 23.88 12.16
C ASN A 323 7.56 25.34 11.69
N LEU A 324 6.43 25.83 11.19
CA LEU A 324 6.26 27.26 10.81
C LEU A 324 6.43 28.19 12.03
N LEU A 325 5.78 27.87 13.15
CA LEU A 325 5.83 28.72 14.37
C LEU A 325 7.23 28.79 14.99
N PHE A 326 7.98 27.70 14.92
CA PHE A 326 9.33 27.61 15.51
C PHE A 326 10.45 27.87 14.50
N GLY A 327 10.13 28.20 13.25
CA GLY A 327 11.13 28.45 12.21
C GLY A 327 11.98 27.24 11.87
N SER A 328 11.40 26.02 11.97
CA SER A 328 12.05 24.74 11.74
C SER A 328 11.53 23.99 10.51
N SER A 329 10.96 24.71 9.54
CA SER A 329 10.49 24.14 8.28
C SER A 329 11.61 23.48 7.50
N GLY A 330 11.29 22.45 6.73
CA GLY A 330 12.26 21.67 5.93
C GLY A 330 13.21 20.78 6.76
N ARG A 331 12.92 20.59 8.05
CA ARG A 331 13.73 19.78 8.97
C ARG A 331 13.89 18.33 8.53
N VAL A 332 12.83 17.74 7.99
CA VAL A 332 12.81 16.35 7.52
C VAL A 332 12.62 16.35 6.00
N GLY A 333 13.74 16.45 5.30
CA GLY A 333 13.76 16.44 3.84
C GLY A 333 13.52 15.07 3.20
N CYS A 334 13.85 14.98 1.90
CA CYS A 334 13.92 13.72 1.19
C CYS A 334 15.08 12.87 1.74
N THR A 335 14.81 11.60 1.96
CA THR A 335 15.83 10.63 2.41
C THR A 335 16.30 9.70 1.29
N CYS A 336 15.90 9.93 0.03
CA CYS A 336 16.30 9.09 -1.11
C CYS A 336 17.68 9.52 -1.64
N PHE A 337 18.73 9.22 -0.88
CA PHE A 337 20.13 9.60 -1.21
C PHE A 337 20.82 8.58 -2.09
N ASP A 338 20.40 7.32 -2.02
CA ASP A 338 21.07 6.18 -2.63
C ASP A 338 20.41 5.79 -3.97
N GLN A 339 21.23 5.15 -4.81
CA GLN A 339 20.74 4.40 -5.96
C GLN A 339 20.88 2.92 -5.65
N ARG A 340 19.73 2.21 -5.63
CA ARG A 340 19.69 0.76 -5.40
C ARG A 340 19.07 0.05 -6.58
N TYR A 341 19.63 -1.08 -6.95
CA TYR A 341 19.08 -1.93 -7.99
C TYR A 341 17.85 -2.68 -7.46
N VAL A 342 16.72 -2.58 -8.16
CA VAL A 342 15.53 -3.39 -7.86
C VAL A 342 15.68 -4.72 -8.58
N ILE A 343 15.75 -5.81 -7.84
CA ILE A 343 15.92 -7.16 -8.37
C ILE A 343 14.66 -7.57 -9.14
N PRO A 344 14.77 -8.01 -10.42
CA PRO A 344 13.65 -8.57 -11.16
C PRO A 344 13.02 -9.76 -10.44
N ILE A 345 11.71 -9.93 -10.61
CA ILE A 345 10.96 -10.98 -9.90
C ILE A 345 11.51 -12.39 -10.16
N GLU A 346 12.03 -12.65 -11.35
CA GLU A 346 12.60 -13.95 -11.74
C GLU A 346 13.76 -14.40 -10.86
N GLN A 347 14.49 -13.45 -10.26
CA GLN A 347 15.62 -13.69 -9.36
C GLN A 347 15.24 -13.76 -7.89
N VAL A 348 13.97 -13.45 -7.56
CA VAL A 348 13.49 -13.54 -6.18
C VAL A 348 13.38 -14.99 -5.76
N GLU A 349 13.87 -15.29 -4.56
CA GLU A 349 13.82 -16.62 -3.97
C GLU A 349 12.76 -16.69 -2.85
N THR A 350 11.80 -17.60 -3.02
CA THR A 350 10.82 -17.93 -1.99
C THR A 350 10.36 -19.39 -2.16
N SER A 351 9.52 -19.89 -1.28
CA SER A 351 8.84 -21.18 -1.44
C SER A 351 7.55 -21.00 -2.23
N TYR A 352 7.05 -22.07 -2.83
CA TYR A 352 5.86 -22.02 -3.69
C TYR A 352 4.86 -23.09 -3.32
N TYR A 353 3.61 -22.73 -3.31
CA TYR A 353 2.45 -23.58 -3.42
C TYR A 353 2.10 -23.75 -4.89
N VAL A 354 2.01 -25.00 -5.37
CA VAL A 354 1.58 -25.31 -6.72
C VAL A 354 0.44 -26.32 -6.66
N ARG A 355 -0.74 -25.92 -7.17
CA ARG A 355 -1.92 -26.78 -7.25
C ARG A 355 -2.17 -27.18 -8.69
N MET A 356 -2.35 -28.48 -8.93
CA MET A 356 -2.61 -29.02 -10.26
C MET A 356 -3.64 -30.16 -10.23
N ARG A 357 -4.36 -30.32 -11.34
CA ARG A 357 -5.20 -31.46 -11.62
C ARG A 357 -4.46 -32.40 -12.57
N VAL A 358 -4.47 -33.68 -12.27
CA VAL A 358 -3.75 -34.72 -12.99
C VAL A 358 -4.63 -35.96 -13.18
N GLN A 359 -4.25 -36.84 -14.10
CA GLN A 359 -4.84 -38.18 -14.21
C GLN A 359 -4.51 -38.98 -12.93
N ASP A 360 -5.50 -39.70 -12.39
CA ASP A 360 -5.27 -40.58 -11.23
C ASP A 360 -4.79 -41.95 -11.69
N ARG A 361 -3.47 -42.08 -11.89
CA ARG A 361 -2.81 -43.32 -12.34
C ARG A 361 -1.37 -43.39 -11.86
N PRO A 362 -0.78 -44.63 -11.83
CA PRO A 362 0.61 -44.82 -11.48
C PRO A 362 1.57 -43.95 -12.30
N ASN A 363 2.70 -43.56 -11.69
CA ASN A 363 3.80 -42.81 -12.28
C ASN A 363 3.55 -41.32 -12.55
N VAL A 364 2.39 -40.76 -12.16
CA VAL A 364 2.11 -39.31 -12.34
C VAL A 364 2.99 -38.47 -11.41
N LEU A 365 3.05 -38.82 -10.13
CA LEU A 365 3.91 -38.13 -9.16
C LEU A 365 5.37 -38.15 -9.58
N ALA A 366 5.87 -39.28 -10.10
CA ALA A 366 7.26 -39.41 -10.54
C ALA A 366 7.58 -38.50 -11.74
N GLN A 367 6.66 -38.38 -12.71
CA GLN A 367 6.85 -37.50 -13.89
C GLN A 367 6.89 -36.04 -13.47
N VAL A 368 5.97 -35.57 -12.62
CA VAL A 368 5.94 -34.19 -12.15
C VAL A 368 7.14 -33.89 -11.25
N ALA A 369 7.47 -34.76 -10.31
CA ALA A 369 8.65 -34.61 -9.45
C ALA A 369 9.95 -34.60 -10.25
N GLY A 370 10.02 -35.40 -11.33
CA GLY A 370 11.16 -35.39 -12.25
C GLY A 370 11.40 -34.01 -12.90
N VAL A 371 10.34 -33.32 -13.33
CA VAL A 371 10.47 -31.96 -13.87
C VAL A 371 10.96 -30.97 -12.80
N PHE A 372 10.42 -31.01 -11.58
CA PHE A 372 10.95 -30.18 -10.49
C PHE A 372 12.45 -30.44 -10.25
N GLY A 373 12.86 -31.71 -10.27
CA GLY A 373 14.27 -32.09 -10.12
C GLY A 373 15.18 -31.54 -11.25
N ILE A 374 14.73 -31.61 -12.51
CA ILE A 374 15.46 -31.05 -13.66
C ILE A 374 15.71 -29.54 -13.48
N HIS A 375 14.73 -28.81 -12.91
CA HIS A 375 14.86 -27.38 -12.62
C HIS A 375 15.49 -27.05 -11.27
N ASN A 376 16.12 -28.04 -10.59
CA ASN A 376 16.73 -27.90 -9.26
C ASN A 376 15.75 -27.39 -8.18
N ILE A 377 14.48 -27.73 -8.28
CA ILE A 377 13.46 -27.39 -7.30
C ILE A 377 13.30 -28.54 -6.33
N SER A 378 13.62 -28.27 -5.07
CA SER A 378 13.43 -29.23 -3.98
C SER A 378 12.00 -29.16 -3.45
N ILE A 379 11.38 -30.32 -3.20
CA ILE A 379 10.01 -30.43 -2.72
C ILE A 379 10.03 -30.55 -1.19
N SER A 380 9.29 -29.68 -0.51
CA SER A 380 9.10 -29.72 0.95
C SER A 380 7.98 -30.69 1.34
N SER A 381 6.84 -30.61 0.66
CA SER A 381 5.72 -31.49 0.89
C SER A 381 4.86 -31.70 -0.36
N VAL A 382 4.14 -32.82 -0.40
CA VAL A 382 3.18 -33.14 -1.45
C VAL A 382 1.94 -33.80 -0.81
N VAL A 383 0.78 -33.35 -1.26
CA VAL A 383 -0.52 -33.94 -0.87
C VAL A 383 -1.29 -34.25 -2.13
N GLN A 384 -1.75 -35.50 -2.26
CA GLN A 384 -2.63 -35.92 -3.35
C GLN A 384 -4.01 -36.25 -2.79
N ARG A 385 -5.05 -35.77 -3.48
CA ARG A 385 -6.44 -36.10 -3.18
C ARG A 385 -7.14 -36.56 -4.46
N GLN A 386 -7.77 -37.71 -4.42
CA GLN A 386 -8.63 -38.16 -5.50
C GLN A 386 -9.86 -37.25 -5.60
N ILE A 387 -10.17 -36.78 -6.81
CA ILE A 387 -11.41 -36.02 -7.11
C ILE A 387 -12.49 -37.00 -7.59
N ASN A 388 -12.12 -37.88 -8.52
CA ASN A 388 -12.95 -38.93 -9.07
C ASN A 388 -12.04 -40.08 -9.54
N PRO A 389 -12.57 -41.23 -10.03
CA PRO A 389 -11.75 -42.39 -10.41
C PRO A 389 -10.69 -42.13 -11.48
N GLN A 390 -10.78 -41.04 -12.25
CA GLN A 390 -9.85 -40.69 -13.32
C GLN A 390 -8.99 -39.47 -13.03
N GLU A 391 -9.34 -38.68 -12.00
CA GLU A 391 -8.68 -37.41 -11.69
C GLU A 391 -8.25 -37.32 -10.24
N ALA A 392 -7.06 -36.82 -10.04
CA ALA A 392 -6.54 -36.40 -8.74
C ALA A 392 -6.10 -34.93 -8.76
N GLU A 393 -6.18 -34.32 -7.60
CA GLU A 393 -5.58 -33.02 -7.33
C GLU A 393 -4.31 -33.22 -6.51
N ILE A 394 -3.22 -32.56 -6.96
CA ILE A 394 -1.95 -32.61 -6.25
C ILE A 394 -1.55 -31.20 -5.85
N ILE A 395 -1.17 -31.07 -4.60
CA ILE A 395 -0.62 -29.84 -4.01
C ILE A 395 0.85 -30.09 -3.70
N TRP A 396 1.69 -29.21 -4.20
CA TRP A 396 3.12 -29.22 -3.93
C TRP A 396 3.50 -27.97 -3.14
N ILE A 397 4.30 -28.13 -2.10
CA ILE A 397 5.02 -27.05 -1.44
C ILE A 397 6.50 -27.28 -1.71
N THR A 398 7.17 -26.28 -2.28
CA THR A 398 8.60 -26.35 -2.55
C THR A 398 9.42 -25.80 -1.39
N HIS A 399 10.68 -26.17 -1.28
CA HIS A 399 11.67 -25.36 -0.58
C HIS A 399 11.92 -24.04 -1.36
N ARG A 400 12.71 -23.13 -0.79
CA ARG A 400 13.06 -21.87 -1.45
C ARG A 400 13.73 -22.13 -2.78
N THR A 401 13.25 -21.45 -3.80
CA THR A 401 13.76 -21.51 -5.17
C THR A 401 13.49 -20.19 -5.88
N GLN A 402 14.22 -19.93 -6.97
CA GLN A 402 14.01 -18.73 -7.77
C GLN A 402 12.67 -18.78 -8.53
N GLU A 403 12.01 -17.63 -8.63
CA GLU A 403 10.76 -17.48 -9.41
C GLU A 403 10.94 -17.95 -10.85
N GLY A 404 12.08 -17.65 -11.48
CA GLY A 404 12.38 -18.10 -12.85
C GLY A 404 12.36 -19.63 -12.97
N ALA A 405 12.93 -20.35 -12.01
CA ALA A 405 12.94 -21.81 -12.02
C ALA A 405 11.53 -22.41 -11.90
N ILE A 406 10.70 -21.90 -10.96
CA ILE A 406 9.33 -22.39 -10.80
C ILE A 406 8.46 -22.08 -12.02
N ARG A 407 8.64 -20.93 -12.66
CA ARG A 407 7.92 -20.59 -13.90
C ARG A 407 8.28 -21.53 -15.05
N HIS A 408 9.55 -21.85 -15.24
CA HIS A 408 9.99 -22.80 -16.25
C HIS A 408 9.46 -24.21 -15.96
N ALA A 409 9.60 -24.69 -14.71
CA ALA A 409 9.10 -25.99 -14.30
C ALA A 409 7.58 -26.13 -14.51
N THR A 410 6.79 -25.15 -14.09
CA THR A 410 5.32 -25.18 -14.24
C THR A 410 4.90 -25.11 -15.70
N ALA A 411 5.62 -24.36 -16.54
CA ALA A 411 5.39 -24.32 -17.99
C ALA A 411 5.69 -25.68 -18.66
N GLU A 412 6.71 -26.40 -18.22
CA GLU A 412 7.03 -27.74 -18.70
C GLU A 412 6.02 -28.78 -18.18
N ILE A 413 5.66 -28.71 -16.90
CA ILE A 413 4.65 -29.58 -16.28
C ILE A 413 3.31 -29.49 -17.01
N ARG A 414 2.88 -28.31 -17.45
CA ARG A 414 1.64 -28.13 -18.26
C ARG A 414 1.63 -28.92 -19.56
N ARG A 415 2.80 -29.29 -20.10
CA ARG A 415 2.93 -30.06 -21.33
C ARG A 415 2.92 -31.57 -21.12
N LEU A 416 3.01 -32.04 -19.89
CA LEU A 416 2.96 -33.47 -19.59
C LEU A 416 1.56 -34.01 -19.87
N PRO A 417 1.44 -35.13 -20.63
CA PRO A 417 0.13 -35.72 -20.98
C PRO A 417 -0.71 -36.15 -19.77
N VAL A 418 -0.08 -36.32 -18.62
CA VAL A 418 -0.73 -36.73 -17.37
C VAL A 418 -1.29 -35.55 -16.58
N VAL A 419 -0.90 -34.33 -16.92
CA VAL A 419 -1.33 -33.07 -16.27
C VAL A 419 -2.48 -32.48 -17.06
N MET A 420 -3.62 -32.32 -16.42
CA MET A 420 -4.81 -31.71 -17.01
C MET A 420 -4.75 -30.18 -16.90
N ASP A 421 -4.30 -29.67 -15.76
CA ASP A 421 -4.12 -28.25 -15.53
C ASP A 421 -3.16 -27.98 -14.37
N VAL A 422 -2.36 -26.93 -14.46
CA VAL A 422 -1.68 -26.28 -13.32
C VAL A 422 -2.55 -25.12 -12.90
N CYS A 423 -3.43 -25.37 -11.92
CA CYS A 423 -4.52 -24.47 -11.55
C CYS A 423 -4.01 -23.17 -10.94
N ASN A 424 -3.01 -23.26 -10.04
CA ASN A 424 -2.44 -22.07 -9.41
C ASN A 424 -0.99 -22.29 -8.95
N THR A 425 -0.23 -21.20 -8.91
CA THR A 425 1.12 -21.14 -8.33
C THR A 425 1.17 -19.88 -7.48
N ILE A 426 1.32 -20.04 -6.16
CA ILE A 426 1.26 -18.94 -5.19
C ILE A 426 2.54 -19.00 -4.34
N ARG A 427 3.12 -17.85 -4.06
CA ARG A 427 4.33 -17.74 -3.21
C ARG A 427 3.97 -18.01 -1.75
N VAL A 428 4.91 -18.60 -1.02
CA VAL A 428 4.82 -18.80 0.43
C VAL A 428 5.83 -17.84 1.07
N GLU A 429 5.36 -16.98 1.95
CA GLU A 429 6.18 -15.96 2.64
C GLU A 429 6.20 -16.25 4.14
N GLU A 430 7.39 -16.03 4.80
CA GLU A 430 7.64 -16.25 6.22
C GLU A 430 7.93 -14.95 6.96
#